data_7bb019c37750baa36d785e142a006fae
#
_entry.id   7bb019c37750baa36d785e142a006fae
#
_cell.length_a   1.000
_cell.length_b   1.000
_cell.length_c   1.000
_cell.angle_alpha   90.00
_cell.angle_beta   90.00
_cell.angle_gamma   90.00
#
_symmetry.space_group_name_H-M   'P 1'
#
loop_
_entity.id
_entity.type
_entity.pdbx_description
1 polymer ?
#
loop_
_entity_poly.entity_id
_entity_poly.type
_entity_poly.pdbx_seq_one_letter_code
_entity_poly.pdbx_strand_id
1 'polypeptide(L)'
;MSQLIEALSKVIDPELRRSITELGMVERAELNNGRAEIKVLLTIAGCPMKEKLTNDIQKALGEVSGVKEIALEYGVMTEAQREKVRDIVRGGKAKEIPFARPDSLTRVIGVSSGKGGVGKSSLTTNLAIAVAKQGMSVGILDADVYGHSIPRLLGLIGQRPTAIDDMFIPLENHGVKCVSMEMFKPDRAEAVAYRGPILHKVLSQLLTDAYWGDLDFLLLDLPPGTGDLAISLGQLIPASELIVVTTPQIAAAEVAERSGRIAHQLKQQIVGVIENMSAFPCPKCGEPIELFGSGGGQATAERLSQLVGAEVPVLGQVPFSQNLRSGGDGGNPVVLETPNDPSAKAIIEIAAKLTERKRSLLGVPLKLNV
;
A
#
# COMPACT_ATOMS: atom_id res chain seq x y z
N MET A 1 15.72 -33.06 13.89
CA MET A 1 14.61 -32.76 12.95
C MET A 1 14.70 -33.75 11.80
N SER A 2 13.58 -34.27 11.29
CA SER A 2 13.65 -35.10 10.08
C SER A 2 14.09 -34.24 8.91
N GLN A 3 14.86 -34.82 7.96
CA GLN A 3 15.34 -34.13 6.76
C GLN A 3 14.19 -33.48 5.96
N LEU A 4 12.97 -34.08 6.04
CA LEU A 4 11.78 -33.53 5.42
C LEU A 4 11.35 -32.20 6.07
N ILE A 5 11.34 -32.11 7.41
CA ILE A 5 10.95 -30.89 8.12
C ILE A 5 11.97 -29.77 7.86
N GLU A 6 13.26 -30.10 7.75
CA GLU A 6 14.29 -29.14 7.40
C GLU A 6 14.11 -28.62 5.98
N ALA A 7 13.78 -29.48 5.02
CA ALA A 7 13.46 -29.04 3.66
C ALA A 7 12.21 -28.18 3.61
N LEU A 8 11.14 -28.58 4.31
CA LEU A 8 9.89 -27.83 4.39
C LEU A 8 10.04 -26.48 5.11
N SER A 9 11.00 -26.34 6.01
CA SER A 9 11.27 -25.05 6.66
C SER A 9 11.78 -23.96 5.71
N LYS A 10 12.31 -24.36 4.55
CA LYS A 10 12.73 -23.43 3.49
C LYS A 10 11.58 -22.99 2.58
N VAL A 11 10.43 -23.67 2.66
CA VAL A 11 9.23 -23.30 1.91
C VAL A 11 8.54 -22.15 2.60
N ILE A 12 8.42 -21.05 1.91
CA ILE A 12 7.81 -19.81 2.42
C ILE A 12 6.39 -19.69 1.90
N ASP A 13 5.43 -19.51 2.80
CA ASP A 13 4.07 -19.19 2.41
C ASP A 13 4.06 -17.84 1.65
N PRO A 14 3.55 -17.81 0.41
CA PRO A 14 3.62 -16.62 -0.43
C PRO A 14 2.77 -15.45 0.07
N GLU A 15 1.72 -15.70 0.84
CA GLU A 15 0.83 -14.68 1.41
C GLU A 15 1.37 -14.15 2.74
N LEU A 16 1.77 -15.05 3.65
CA LEU A 16 2.25 -14.71 4.99
C LEU A 16 3.75 -14.42 5.05
N ARG A 17 4.51 -14.77 3.99
CA ARG A 17 5.96 -14.58 3.88
C ARG A 17 6.77 -15.14 5.06
N ARG A 18 6.28 -16.26 5.62
CA ARG A 18 6.91 -17.04 6.68
C ARG A 18 6.98 -18.51 6.29
N SER A 19 7.88 -19.25 6.93
CA SER A 19 8.01 -20.69 6.68
C SER A 19 6.72 -21.43 7.03
N ILE A 20 6.29 -22.37 6.18
CA ILE A 20 5.12 -23.21 6.45
C ILE A 20 5.25 -24.06 7.70
N THR A 21 6.48 -24.38 8.12
CA THR A 21 6.75 -25.09 9.38
C THR A 21 6.59 -24.16 10.58
N GLU A 22 7.07 -22.93 10.50
CA GLU A 22 6.88 -21.89 11.53
C GLU A 22 5.39 -21.59 11.74
N LEU A 23 4.63 -21.50 10.66
CA LEU A 23 3.19 -21.25 10.69
C LEU A 23 2.38 -22.46 11.20
N GLY A 24 3.02 -23.60 11.45
CA GLY A 24 2.32 -24.82 11.87
C GLY A 24 1.43 -25.42 10.80
N MET A 25 1.71 -25.13 9.51
CA MET A 25 0.95 -25.66 8.38
C MET A 25 1.26 -27.14 8.09
N VAL A 26 2.41 -27.64 8.52
CA VAL A 26 2.81 -29.04 8.31
C VAL A 26 2.24 -29.92 9.42
N GLU A 27 1.21 -30.70 9.10
CA GLU A 27 0.58 -31.64 10.07
C GLU A 27 1.31 -32.99 10.09
N ARG A 28 1.76 -33.49 8.94
CA ARG A 28 2.49 -34.76 8.81
C ARG A 28 3.61 -34.63 7.78
N ALA A 29 4.76 -35.20 8.09
CA ALA A 29 5.90 -35.32 7.19
C ALA A 29 6.66 -36.61 7.50
N GLU A 30 6.40 -37.68 6.76
CA GLU A 30 6.96 -39.02 6.95
C GLU A 30 7.58 -39.53 5.68
N LEU A 31 8.69 -40.27 5.80
CA LEU A 31 9.37 -40.92 4.67
C LEU A 31 9.30 -42.43 4.85
N ASN A 32 8.50 -43.10 4.00
CA ASN A 32 8.29 -44.53 4.03
C ASN A 32 8.74 -45.15 2.70
N ASN A 33 9.80 -45.97 2.70
CA ASN A 33 10.33 -46.67 1.54
C ASN A 33 10.59 -45.78 0.31
N GLY A 34 11.02 -44.55 0.54
CA GLY A 34 11.30 -43.60 -0.52
C GLY A 34 10.09 -42.76 -0.96
N ARG A 35 8.92 -42.96 -0.35
CA ARG A 35 7.72 -42.15 -0.54
C ARG A 35 7.58 -41.16 0.63
N ALA A 36 7.62 -39.87 0.33
CA ALA A 36 7.40 -38.81 1.27
C ALA A 36 5.87 -38.52 1.37
N GLU A 37 5.28 -38.77 2.51
CA GLU A 37 3.89 -38.50 2.82
C GLU A 37 3.77 -37.20 3.61
N ILE A 38 3.25 -36.17 2.94
CA ILE A 38 3.18 -34.81 3.50
C ILE A 38 1.73 -34.38 3.56
N LYS A 39 1.28 -33.91 4.73
CA LYS A 39 0.00 -33.25 4.89
C LYS A 39 0.18 -31.81 5.33
N VAL A 40 -0.35 -30.88 4.51
CA VAL A 40 -0.28 -29.45 4.73
C VAL A 40 -1.66 -28.89 4.99
N LEU A 41 -1.82 -28.10 6.04
CA LEU A 41 -3.06 -27.44 6.41
C LEU A 41 -3.05 -26.00 5.84
N LEU A 42 -4.04 -25.71 5.03
CA LEU A 42 -4.28 -24.36 4.52
C LEU A 42 -5.12 -23.55 5.52
N THR A 43 -4.91 -22.25 5.57
CA THR A 43 -5.69 -21.34 6.42
C THR A 43 -7.16 -21.29 6.01
N ILE A 44 -7.45 -21.40 4.69
CA ILE A 44 -8.78 -21.44 4.11
C ILE A 44 -8.89 -22.53 3.03
N ALA A 45 -10.08 -23.07 2.82
CA ALA A 45 -10.32 -24.18 1.86
C ALA A 45 -10.01 -23.79 0.39
N GLY A 46 -10.08 -22.54 0.02
CA GLY A 46 -9.90 -22.03 -1.35
C GLY A 46 -8.66 -21.17 -1.51
N CYS A 47 -7.53 -21.50 -0.85
CA CYS A 47 -6.30 -20.70 -0.95
C CYS A 47 -5.88 -20.51 -2.41
N PRO A 48 -5.82 -19.26 -2.92
CA PRO A 48 -5.47 -18.96 -4.32
C PRO A 48 -4.02 -19.32 -4.65
N MET A 49 -3.17 -19.43 -3.62
CA MET A 49 -1.74 -19.71 -3.77
C MET A 49 -1.40 -21.20 -3.66
N LYS A 50 -2.41 -22.08 -3.61
CA LYS A 50 -2.22 -23.54 -3.45
C LYS A 50 -1.28 -24.15 -4.49
N GLU A 51 -1.41 -23.75 -5.75
CA GLU A 51 -0.55 -24.28 -6.83
C GLU A 51 0.91 -23.88 -6.64
N LYS A 52 1.16 -22.60 -6.32
CA LYS A 52 2.50 -22.12 -6.05
C LYS A 52 3.12 -22.85 -4.86
N LEU A 53 2.37 -22.98 -3.78
CA LEU A 53 2.81 -23.70 -2.57
C LEU A 53 3.13 -25.17 -2.90
N THR A 54 2.30 -25.83 -3.74
CA THR A 54 2.55 -27.20 -4.20
C THR A 54 3.90 -27.31 -4.93
N ASN A 55 4.16 -26.42 -5.86
CA ASN A 55 5.41 -26.41 -6.64
C ASN A 55 6.64 -26.17 -5.73
N ASP A 56 6.54 -25.23 -4.80
CA ASP A 56 7.62 -24.92 -3.88
C ASP A 56 7.91 -26.09 -2.93
N ILE A 57 6.89 -26.79 -2.41
CA ILE A 57 7.01 -28.01 -1.60
C ILE A 57 7.65 -29.14 -2.42
N GLN A 58 7.18 -29.40 -3.64
CA GLN A 58 7.72 -30.45 -4.49
C GLN A 58 9.20 -30.20 -4.82
N LYS A 59 9.56 -28.96 -5.10
CA LYS A 59 10.96 -28.57 -5.34
C LYS A 59 11.82 -28.82 -4.11
N ALA A 60 11.40 -28.35 -2.93
CA ALA A 60 12.16 -28.50 -1.69
C ALA A 60 12.36 -29.96 -1.29
N LEU A 61 11.33 -30.81 -1.45
CA LEU A 61 11.40 -32.23 -1.12
C LEU A 61 12.16 -33.05 -2.19
N GLY A 62 12.16 -32.63 -3.44
CA GLY A 62 12.93 -33.28 -4.51
C GLY A 62 14.44 -33.21 -4.32
N GLU A 63 14.92 -32.27 -3.51
CA GLU A 63 16.35 -32.15 -3.15
C GLU A 63 16.75 -33.05 -1.96
N VAL A 64 15.78 -33.71 -1.30
CA VAL A 64 16.03 -34.54 -0.10
C VAL A 64 16.49 -35.95 -0.53
N SER A 65 17.64 -36.37 -0.02
CA SER A 65 18.17 -37.70 -0.30
C SER A 65 17.22 -38.80 0.17
N GLY A 66 16.93 -39.76 -0.71
CA GLY A 66 16.05 -40.88 -0.42
C GLY A 66 14.58 -40.66 -0.77
N VAL A 67 14.16 -39.48 -1.16
CA VAL A 67 12.81 -39.21 -1.68
C VAL A 67 12.75 -39.58 -3.16
N LYS A 68 11.85 -40.51 -3.50
CA LYS A 68 11.60 -40.97 -4.88
C LYS A 68 10.20 -40.57 -5.36
N GLU A 69 9.26 -40.45 -4.43
CA GLU A 69 7.86 -40.10 -4.69
C GLU A 69 7.37 -39.15 -3.60
N ILE A 70 6.53 -38.17 -3.97
CA ILE A 70 5.93 -37.20 -3.03
C ILE A 70 4.40 -37.35 -3.11
N ALA A 71 3.80 -37.76 -1.99
CA ALA A 71 2.36 -37.76 -1.79
C ALA A 71 1.96 -36.56 -0.93
N LEU A 72 1.36 -35.56 -1.56
CA LEU A 72 0.96 -34.32 -0.91
C LEU A 72 -0.55 -34.24 -0.72
N GLU A 73 -0.99 -34.14 0.52
CA GLU A 73 -2.37 -33.98 0.93
C GLU A 73 -2.59 -32.59 1.52
N TYR A 74 -3.73 -31.98 1.22
CA TYR A 74 -4.14 -30.71 1.81
C TYR A 74 -5.35 -30.87 2.71
N GLY A 75 -5.26 -30.28 3.91
CA GLY A 75 -6.37 -30.10 4.84
C GLY A 75 -6.66 -28.62 5.05
N VAL A 76 -7.61 -28.32 5.92
CA VAL A 76 -7.95 -26.97 6.35
C VAL A 76 -7.72 -26.86 7.86
N MET A 77 -7.12 -25.77 8.30
CA MET A 77 -6.88 -25.49 9.70
C MET A 77 -8.16 -25.34 10.51
N THR A 78 -8.15 -25.83 11.73
CA THR A 78 -9.17 -25.52 12.73
C THR A 78 -9.05 -24.05 13.18
N GLU A 79 -10.07 -23.53 13.86
CA GLU A 79 -10.07 -22.18 14.42
C GLU A 79 -8.88 -21.96 15.39
N ALA A 80 -8.62 -22.92 16.28
CA ALA A 80 -7.48 -22.85 17.21
C ALA A 80 -6.11 -22.84 16.52
N GLN A 81 -5.98 -23.51 15.37
CA GLN A 81 -4.76 -23.49 14.57
C GLN A 81 -4.59 -22.14 13.84
N ARG A 82 -5.67 -21.58 13.29
CA ARG A 82 -5.65 -20.24 12.70
C ARG A 82 -5.31 -19.15 13.72
N GLU A 83 -5.83 -19.27 14.96
CA GLU A 83 -5.49 -18.35 16.04
C GLU A 83 -3.97 -18.35 16.33
N LYS A 84 -3.35 -19.54 16.36
CA LYS A 84 -1.88 -19.63 16.49
C LYS A 84 -1.14 -18.99 15.33
N VAL A 85 -1.60 -19.19 14.11
CA VAL A 85 -1.01 -18.51 12.93
C VAL A 85 -1.08 -16.98 13.10
N ARG A 86 -2.23 -16.45 13.52
CA ARG A 86 -2.38 -15.01 13.78
C ARG A 86 -1.42 -14.50 14.83
N ASP A 87 -1.27 -15.25 15.93
CA ASP A 87 -0.35 -14.87 17.02
C ASP A 87 1.11 -14.88 16.55
N ILE A 88 1.50 -15.87 15.77
CA ILE A 88 2.84 -15.95 15.16
C ILE A 88 3.05 -14.76 14.22
N VAL A 89 2.08 -14.48 13.37
CA VAL A 89 2.14 -13.39 12.38
C VAL A 89 2.16 -12.01 13.06
N ARG A 90 1.40 -11.83 14.13
CA ARG A 90 1.39 -10.60 14.96
C ARG A 90 2.58 -10.51 15.92
N GLY A 91 3.39 -11.56 16.05
CA GLY A 91 4.51 -11.62 16.99
C GLY A 91 4.08 -11.57 18.45
N GLY A 92 2.92 -12.14 18.79
CA GLY A 92 2.34 -12.16 20.14
C GLY A 92 1.91 -10.78 20.68
N LYS A 93 1.79 -9.76 19.80
CA LYS A 93 1.44 -8.38 20.20
C LYS A 93 -0.06 -8.17 20.17
N ALA A 94 -0.54 -7.27 21.05
CA ALA A 94 -1.93 -6.85 21.07
C ALA A 94 -2.34 -6.23 19.71
N LYS A 95 -3.64 -6.27 19.43
CA LYS A 95 -4.23 -5.68 18.21
C LYS A 95 -4.06 -4.15 18.25
N GLU A 96 -3.09 -3.64 17.52
CA GLU A 96 -2.79 -2.21 17.43
C GLU A 96 -2.39 -1.83 15.99
N ILE A 97 -2.43 -0.54 15.67
CA ILE A 97 -1.95 -0.04 14.37
C ILE A 97 -0.41 -0.13 14.36
N PRO A 98 0.19 -0.98 13.49
CA PRO A 98 1.65 -1.18 13.49
C PRO A 98 2.44 0.12 13.25
N PHE A 99 1.85 1.00 12.45
CA PHE A 99 2.47 2.25 12.00
C PHE A 99 2.41 3.39 13.03
N ALA A 100 1.55 3.25 14.06
CA ALA A 100 1.44 4.22 15.15
C ALA A 100 2.47 4.01 16.25
N ARG A 101 3.21 2.91 16.22
CA ARG A 101 4.26 2.60 17.20
C ARG A 101 5.40 3.59 17.10
N PRO A 102 6.01 3.97 18.22
CA PRO A 102 7.18 4.86 18.23
C PRO A 102 8.40 4.27 17.51
N ASP A 103 8.52 2.94 17.48
CA ASP A 103 9.61 2.19 16.85
C ASP A 103 9.31 1.80 15.40
N SER A 104 8.15 2.17 14.86
CA SER A 104 7.83 1.91 13.45
C SER A 104 8.77 2.68 12.54
N LEU A 105 9.38 2.00 11.59
CA LEU A 105 10.25 2.60 10.57
C LEU A 105 9.48 2.97 9.29
N THR A 106 8.24 2.53 9.16
CA THR A 106 7.39 2.80 8.00
C THR A 106 7.09 4.29 7.89
N ARG A 107 7.34 4.88 6.73
CA ARG A 107 6.85 6.22 6.41
C ARG A 107 5.40 6.15 5.95
N VAL A 108 4.52 6.79 6.67
CA VAL A 108 3.09 6.85 6.34
C VAL A 108 2.79 8.21 5.73
N ILE A 109 2.36 8.22 4.48
CA ILE A 109 2.13 9.44 3.72
C ILE A 109 0.69 9.48 3.21
N GLY A 110 -0.10 10.42 3.72
CA GLY A 110 -1.40 10.74 3.17
C GLY A 110 -1.26 11.57 1.89
N VAL A 111 -1.91 11.13 0.82
CA VAL A 111 -2.00 11.90 -0.44
C VAL A 111 -3.36 12.59 -0.45
N SER A 112 -3.34 13.90 -0.35
CA SER A 112 -4.52 14.76 -0.23
C SER A 112 -4.66 15.68 -1.43
N SER A 113 -5.87 16.13 -1.70
CA SER A 113 -6.14 17.16 -2.71
C SER A 113 -7.28 18.06 -2.28
N GLY A 114 -7.20 19.32 -2.64
CA GLY A 114 -8.25 20.30 -2.31
C GLY A 114 -9.59 20.01 -3.00
N LYS A 115 -9.58 19.45 -4.21
CA LYS A 115 -10.78 19.13 -5.00
C LYS A 115 -10.65 17.76 -5.66
N GLY A 116 -11.80 17.20 -6.07
CA GLY A 116 -11.85 15.97 -6.85
C GLY A 116 -11.38 16.17 -8.30
N GLY A 117 -11.00 15.10 -8.98
CA GLY A 117 -10.64 15.11 -10.39
C GLY A 117 -9.23 15.65 -10.72
N VAL A 118 -8.38 15.89 -9.72
CA VAL A 118 -6.98 16.35 -9.96
C VAL A 118 -6.01 15.22 -10.30
N GLY A 119 -6.49 13.97 -10.39
CA GLY A 119 -5.65 12.80 -10.68
C GLY A 119 -4.89 12.26 -9.48
N LYS A 120 -5.30 12.58 -8.25
CA LYS A 120 -4.69 12.14 -6.98
C LYS A 120 -4.40 10.63 -6.95
N SER A 121 -5.43 9.80 -7.16
CA SER A 121 -5.32 8.34 -7.07
C SER A 121 -4.41 7.74 -8.15
N SER A 122 -4.45 8.30 -9.38
CA SER A 122 -3.51 7.90 -10.46
C SER A 122 -2.06 8.21 -10.09
N LEU A 123 -1.81 9.39 -9.48
CA LEU A 123 -0.49 9.74 -8.97
C LEU A 123 -0.08 8.84 -7.80
N THR A 124 -0.98 8.61 -6.82
CA THR A 124 -0.71 7.75 -5.66
C THR A 124 -0.29 6.34 -6.11
N THR A 125 -1.02 5.76 -7.05
CA THR A 125 -0.71 4.42 -7.58
C THR A 125 0.63 4.38 -8.29
N ASN A 126 0.85 5.29 -9.25
CA ASN A 126 2.10 5.29 -10.02
C ASN A 126 3.31 5.65 -9.15
N LEU A 127 3.14 6.54 -8.16
CA LEU A 127 4.17 6.89 -7.19
C LEU A 127 4.56 5.69 -6.31
N ALA A 128 3.58 4.95 -5.80
CA ALA A 128 3.82 3.73 -5.03
C ALA A 128 4.61 2.69 -5.83
N ILE A 129 4.22 2.47 -7.09
CA ILE A 129 4.91 1.54 -7.98
C ILE A 129 6.33 2.02 -8.29
N ALA A 130 6.52 3.32 -8.53
CA ALA A 130 7.84 3.89 -8.77
C ALA A 130 8.76 3.75 -7.54
N VAL A 131 8.23 3.89 -6.32
CA VAL A 131 8.96 3.63 -5.07
C VAL A 131 9.28 2.14 -4.92
N ALA A 132 8.32 1.24 -5.20
CA ALA A 132 8.54 -0.21 -5.15
C ALA A 132 9.61 -0.68 -6.15
N LYS A 133 9.69 -0.06 -7.33
CA LYS A 133 10.76 -0.32 -8.33
C LYS A 133 12.16 0.06 -7.85
N GLN A 134 12.27 0.88 -6.83
CA GLN A 134 13.56 1.22 -6.18
C GLN A 134 13.93 0.21 -5.08
N GLY A 135 13.18 -0.90 -4.96
CA GLY A 135 13.45 -1.97 -4.00
C GLY A 135 12.81 -1.76 -2.62
N MET A 136 11.94 -0.77 -2.47
CA MET A 136 11.21 -0.51 -1.22
C MET A 136 9.95 -1.38 -1.11
N SER A 137 9.61 -1.79 0.10
CA SER A 137 8.34 -2.46 0.42
C SER A 137 7.23 -1.42 0.57
N VAL A 138 6.22 -1.47 -0.31
CA VAL A 138 5.20 -0.40 -0.39
C VAL A 138 3.79 -0.97 -0.22
N GLY A 139 2.97 -0.25 0.55
CA GLY A 139 1.53 -0.47 0.64
C GLY A 139 0.75 0.76 0.20
N ILE A 140 -0.46 0.55 -0.33
CA ILE A 140 -1.47 1.59 -0.55
C ILE A 140 -2.72 1.22 0.23
N LEU A 141 -3.22 2.17 1.00
CA LEU A 141 -4.57 2.13 1.56
C LEU A 141 -5.44 3.14 0.82
N ASP A 142 -6.42 2.62 0.06
CA ASP A 142 -7.46 3.43 -0.55
C ASP A 142 -8.48 3.84 0.53
N ALA A 143 -8.35 5.05 1.00
CA ALA A 143 -9.21 5.64 2.01
C ALA A 143 -10.33 6.50 1.39
N ASP A 144 -10.38 6.66 0.06
CA ASP A 144 -11.50 7.33 -0.62
C ASP A 144 -12.69 6.40 -0.74
N VAL A 145 -13.45 6.30 0.35
CA VAL A 145 -14.58 5.36 0.51
C VAL A 145 -15.70 5.60 -0.51
N TYR A 146 -15.81 6.81 -1.04
CA TYR A 146 -16.85 7.20 -2.01
C TYR A 146 -16.38 7.10 -3.47
N GLY A 147 -15.08 7.28 -3.71
CA GLY A 147 -14.48 7.32 -5.03
C GLY A 147 -13.33 6.33 -5.23
N HIS A 148 -13.40 5.18 -4.52
CA HIS A 148 -12.36 4.16 -4.60
C HIS A 148 -11.99 3.83 -6.04
N SER A 149 -10.71 3.97 -6.34
CA SER A 149 -10.17 3.77 -7.69
C SER A 149 -8.85 2.98 -7.71
N ILE A 150 -8.17 2.85 -6.56
CA ILE A 150 -6.87 2.18 -6.47
C ILE A 150 -6.91 0.72 -6.95
N PRO A 151 -7.93 -0.11 -6.61
CA PRO A 151 -7.99 -1.48 -7.12
C PRO A 151 -8.04 -1.56 -8.66
N ARG A 152 -8.77 -0.62 -9.29
CA ARG A 152 -8.80 -0.50 -10.77
C ARG A 152 -7.42 -0.15 -11.32
N LEU A 153 -6.79 0.88 -10.76
CA LEU A 153 -5.50 1.39 -11.20
C LEU A 153 -4.37 0.36 -11.05
N LEU A 154 -4.51 -0.58 -10.11
CA LEU A 154 -3.58 -1.70 -9.90
C LEU A 154 -3.98 -2.99 -10.63
N GLY A 155 -5.08 -3.03 -11.39
CA GLY A 155 -5.55 -4.26 -12.05
C GLY A 155 -6.08 -5.33 -11.08
N LEU A 156 -6.56 -4.93 -9.90
CA LEU A 156 -7.05 -5.82 -8.84
C LEU A 156 -8.59 -5.85 -8.74
N ILE A 157 -9.29 -5.37 -9.77
CA ILE A 157 -10.75 -5.32 -9.80
C ILE A 157 -11.36 -6.71 -9.58
N GLY A 158 -12.35 -6.77 -8.68
CA GLY A 158 -13.11 -7.98 -8.41
C GLY A 158 -12.38 -9.03 -7.58
N GLN A 159 -11.12 -8.83 -7.27
CA GLN A 159 -10.37 -9.68 -6.35
C GLN A 159 -10.73 -9.34 -4.89
N ARG A 160 -10.66 -10.34 -4.03
CA ARG A 160 -10.94 -10.18 -2.59
C ARG A 160 -9.74 -10.64 -1.78
N PRO A 161 -9.39 -9.92 -0.70
CA PRO A 161 -8.37 -10.34 0.23
C PRO A 161 -8.69 -11.70 0.86
N THR A 162 -7.66 -12.50 1.10
CA THR A 162 -7.78 -13.70 1.92
C THR A 162 -8.01 -13.31 3.37
N ALA A 163 -9.14 -13.75 3.95
CA ALA A 163 -9.44 -13.49 5.35
C ALA A 163 -9.03 -14.69 6.22
N ILE A 164 -8.36 -14.42 7.34
CA ILE A 164 -8.02 -15.38 8.38
C ILE A 164 -8.65 -14.86 9.67
N ASP A 165 -9.89 -15.25 9.92
CA ASP A 165 -10.78 -14.77 11.00
C ASP A 165 -10.93 -13.23 10.98
N ASP A 166 -10.33 -12.52 11.94
CA ASP A 166 -10.35 -11.05 12.07
C ASP A 166 -9.17 -10.34 11.40
N MET A 167 -8.31 -11.08 10.71
CA MET A 167 -7.18 -10.57 9.93
C MET A 167 -7.39 -10.85 8.46
N PHE A 168 -6.91 -9.98 7.58
CA PHE A 168 -6.91 -10.21 6.15
C PHE A 168 -5.55 -9.86 5.53
N ILE A 169 -5.26 -10.51 4.42
CA ILE A 169 -4.01 -10.33 3.69
C ILE A 169 -4.26 -9.35 2.56
N PRO A 170 -3.55 -8.21 2.49
CA PRO A 170 -3.65 -7.27 1.38
C PRO A 170 -3.43 -7.95 0.04
N LEU A 171 -4.19 -7.54 -0.98
CA LEU A 171 -3.89 -7.94 -2.35
C LEU A 171 -2.58 -7.30 -2.79
N GLU A 172 -1.87 -7.93 -3.70
CA GLU A 172 -0.59 -7.41 -4.20
C GLU A 172 -0.54 -7.49 -5.73
N ASN A 173 -0.19 -6.37 -6.37
CA ASN A 173 0.17 -6.34 -7.79
C ASN A 173 1.24 -5.29 -8.02
N HIS A 174 2.07 -5.50 -9.04
CA HIS A 174 3.19 -4.61 -9.39
C HIS A 174 4.17 -4.32 -8.24
N GLY A 175 4.28 -5.24 -7.25
CA GLY A 175 5.12 -5.08 -6.06
C GLY A 175 4.53 -4.14 -5.00
N VAL A 176 3.25 -3.81 -5.09
CA VAL A 176 2.55 -2.92 -4.16
C VAL A 176 1.39 -3.67 -3.50
N LYS A 177 1.37 -3.68 -2.16
CA LYS A 177 0.23 -4.18 -1.38
C LYS A 177 -0.90 -3.19 -1.42
N CYS A 178 -2.12 -3.67 -1.57
CA CYS A 178 -3.31 -2.82 -1.68
C CYS A 178 -4.43 -3.28 -0.76
N VAL A 179 -5.01 -2.32 -0.06
CA VAL A 179 -6.26 -2.48 0.70
C VAL A 179 -7.20 -1.36 0.31
N SER A 180 -8.45 -1.70 -0.01
CA SER A 180 -9.53 -0.75 -0.28
C SER A 180 -10.83 -1.28 0.30
N MET A 181 -11.70 -0.37 0.75
CA MET A 181 -13.04 -0.72 1.19
C MET A 181 -13.87 -1.42 0.11
N GLU A 182 -13.60 -1.12 -1.16
CA GLU A 182 -14.26 -1.78 -2.30
C GLU A 182 -14.14 -3.30 -2.24
N MET A 183 -12.99 -3.81 -1.77
CA MET A 183 -12.68 -5.24 -1.74
C MET A 183 -13.57 -6.05 -0.76
N PHE A 184 -14.21 -5.37 0.18
CA PHE A 184 -15.07 -5.96 1.21
C PHE A 184 -16.57 -5.77 0.96
N LYS A 185 -16.95 -4.97 -0.05
CA LYS A 185 -18.35 -4.79 -0.41
C LYS A 185 -18.91 -6.02 -1.10
N PRO A 186 -20.12 -6.51 -0.71
CA PRO A 186 -20.80 -7.58 -1.42
C PRO A 186 -21.12 -7.18 -2.88
N ASP A 187 -21.64 -5.97 -3.05
CA ASP A 187 -21.89 -5.34 -4.34
C ASP A 187 -21.09 -4.03 -4.43
N ARG A 188 -20.33 -3.88 -5.51
CA ARG A 188 -19.52 -2.69 -5.78
C ARG A 188 -20.36 -1.42 -5.98
N ALA A 189 -21.56 -1.59 -6.51
CA ALA A 189 -22.50 -0.49 -6.76
C ALA A 189 -23.24 -0.02 -5.51
N GLU A 190 -23.09 -0.74 -4.38
CA GLU A 190 -23.75 -0.36 -3.13
C GLU A 190 -23.16 0.95 -2.60
N ALA A 191 -24.03 1.98 -2.54
CA ALA A 191 -23.68 3.27 -1.96
C ALA A 191 -23.78 3.17 -0.44
N VAL A 192 -22.67 3.19 0.25
CA VAL A 192 -22.65 3.19 1.72
C VAL A 192 -22.40 4.60 2.23
N ALA A 193 -23.38 5.16 2.93
CA ALA A 193 -23.24 6.48 3.55
C ALA A 193 -22.56 6.35 4.94
N TYR A 194 -21.26 6.59 4.98
CA TYR A 194 -20.53 6.62 6.24
C TYR A 194 -20.51 8.03 6.82
N ARG A 195 -20.78 8.15 8.13
CA ARG A 195 -20.55 9.39 8.91
C ARG A 195 -19.15 9.38 9.51
N GLY A 196 -18.60 10.56 9.85
CA GLY A 196 -17.24 10.74 10.35
C GLY A 196 -16.74 9.70 11.37
N PRO A 197 -17.47 9.41 12.48
CA PRO A 197 -17.05 8.41 13.46
C PRO A 197 -16.93 6.98 12.88
N ILE A 198 -17.78 6.63 11.92
CA ILE A 198 -17.74 5.32 11.25
C ILE A 198 -16.49 5.24 10.34
N LEU A 199 -16.19 6.32 9.62
CA LEU A 199 -15.00 6.42 8.77
C LEU A 199 -13.71 6.27 9.58
N HIS A 200 -13.65 6.90 10.75
CA HIS A 200 -12.52 6.74 11.68
C HIS A 200 -12.33 5.27 12.10
N LYS A 201 -13.43 4.60 12.50
CA LYS A 201 -13.39 3.19 12.87
C LYS A 201 -12.97 2.30 11.71
N VAL A 202 -13.49 2.54 10.51
CA VAL A 202 -13.14 1.80 9.29
C VAL A 202 -11.66 1.98 8.97
N LEU A 203 -11.14 3.21 8.96
CA LEU A 203 -9.73 3.48 8.75
C LEU A 203 -8.86 2.75 9.77
N SER A 204 -9.24 2.83 11.04
CA SER A 204 -8.54 2.11 12.13
C SER A 204 -8.52 0.60 11.88
N GLN A 205 -9.65 -0.01 11.49
CA GLN A 205 -9.74 -1.43 11.19
C GLN A 205 -8.87 -1.84 9.99
N LEU A 206 -8.91 -1.09 8.88
CA LEU A 206 -8.09 -1.38 7.71
C LEU A 206 -6.58 -1.30 8.01
N LEU A 207 -6.19 -0.38 8.90
CA LEU A 207 -4.79 -0.26 9.35
C LEU A 207 -4.37 -1.37 10.30
N THR A 208 -5.30 -1.87 11.14
CA THR A 208 -5.01 -2.84 12.21
C THR A 208 -5.19 -4.29 11.76
N ASP A 209 -6.25 -4.57 10.99
CA ASP A 209 -6.67 -5.95 10.66
C ASP A 209 -5.97 -6.47 9.40
N ALA A 210 -5.42 -5.59 8.56
CA ALA A 210 -4.61 -5.99 7.43
C ALA A 210 -3.22 -6.46 7.88
N TYR A 211 -2.78 -7.60 7.36
CA TYR A 211 -1.41 -8.07 7.51
C TYR A 211 -0.48 -7.34 6.52
N TRP A 212 -0.05 -6.16 6.90
CA TRP A 212 0.82 -5.35 6.06
C TRP A 212 2.25 -5.90 5.95
N GLY A 213 2.73 -6.65 6.97
CA GLY A 213 4.14 -7.01 7.11
C GLY A 213 5.03 -5.79 7.32
N ASP A 214 6.31 -5.94 7.04
CA ASP A 214 7.25 -4.82 7.13
C ASP A 214 7.18 -3.99 5.84
N LEU A 215 6.78 -2.73 5.99
CA LEU A 215 6.73 -1.76 4.91
C LEU A 215 7.74 -0.64 5.15
N ASP A 216 8.39 -0.19 4.06
CA ASP A 216 9.14 1.08 4.05
C ASP A 216 8.20 2.27 3.89
N PHE A 217 7.17 2.12 3.03
CA PHE A 217 6.19 3.16 2.75
C PHE A 217 4.76 2.63 2.80
N LEU A 218 3.86 3.41 3.42
CA LEU A 218 2.42 3.25 3.30
C LEU A 218 1.83 4.55 2.77
N LEU A 219 1.28 4.52 1.56
CA LEU A 219 0.56 5.64 0.96
C LEU A 219 -0.93 5.50 1.25
N LEU A 220 -1.56 6.57 1.72
CA LEU A 220 -3.02 6.62 1.90
C LEU A 220 -3.61 7.54 0.85
N ASP A 221 -4.45 7.01 -0.01
CA ASP A 221 -5.23 7.80 -0.97
C ASP A 221 -6.44 8.39 -0.26
N LEU A 222 -6.33 9.64 0.21
CA LEU A 222 -7.37 10.32 0.99
C LEU A 222 -8.49 10.85 0.09
N PRO A 223 -9.74 10.94 0.55
CA PRO A 223 -10.79 11.60 -0.21
C PRO A 223 -10.44 13.07 -0.50
N PRO A 224 -11.01 13.65 -1.57
CA PRO A 224 -10.78 15.05 -1.89
C PRO A 224 -11.37 15.97 -0.82
N GLY A 225 -10.74 17.13 -0.61
CA GLY A 225 -11.16 18.13 0.37
C GLY A 225 -10.54 17.92 1.74
N THR A 226 -11.13 18.59 2.75
CA THR A 226 -10.63 18.65 4.13
C THR A 226 -11.44 17.76 5.05
N GLY A 227 -11.66 16.51 4.62
CA GLY A 227 -12.59 15.62 5.28
C GLY A 227 -12.06 14.98 6.57
N ASP A 228 -13.00 14.36 7.28
CA ASP A 228 -12.79 13.65 8.55
C ASP A 228 -11.67 12.59 8.49
N LEU A 229 -11.35 12.05 7.30
CA LEU A 229 -10.32 11.03 7.13
C LEU A 229 -8.90 11.57 7.24
N ALA A 230 -8.63 12.80 6.79
CA ALA A 230 -7.31 13.43 7.01
C ALA A 230 -7.08 13.68 8.51
N ILE A 231 -8.14 14.11 9.21
CA ILE A 231 -8.12 14.29 10.67
C ILE A 231 -7.91 12.93 11.36
N SER A 232 -8.66 11.92 10.94
CA SER A 232 -8.55 10.57 11.49
C SER A 232 -7.15 9.98 11.29
N LEU A 233 -6.52 10.20 10.14
CA LEU A 233 -5.14 9.75 9.89
C LEU A 233 -4.16 10.39 10.88
N GLY A 234 -4.21 11.71 11.05
CA GLY A 234 -3.33 12.39 11.99
C GLY A 234 -3.56 12.02 13.46
N GLN A 235 -4.79 11.64 13.83
CA GLN A 235 -5.11 11.14 15.17
C GLN A 235 -4.62 9.69 15.36
N LEU A 236 -4.81 8.82 14.38
CA LEU A 236 -4.43 7.42 14.44
C LEU A 236 -2.92 7.21 14.28
N ILE A 237 -2.29 8.03 13.44
CA ILE A 237 -0.84 7.96 13.16
C ILE A 237 -0.26 9.38 13.20
N PRO A 238 0.04 9.91 14.40
CA PRO A 238 0.53 11.29 14.55
C PRO A 238 1.83 11.59 13.78
N ALA A 239 2.66 10.57 13.53
CA ALA A 239 3.88 10.68 12.76
C ALA A 239 3.67 10.61 11.22
N SER A 240 2.40 10.57 10.77
CA SER A 240 2.11 10.57 9.33
C SER A 240 2.44 11.90 8.69
N GLU A 241 2.83 11.81 7.43
CA GLU A 241 3.20 12.95 6.58
C GLU A 241 2.09 13.20 5.54
N LEU A 242 2.08 14.37 4.90
CA LEU A 242 1.12 14.69 3.84
C LEU A 242 1.83 15.16 2.57
N ILE A 243 1.32 14.69 1.42
CA ILE A 243 1.58 15.24 0.10
C ILE A 243 0.28 15.89 -0.39
N VAL A 244 0.39 17.10 -0.92
CA VAL A 244 -0.76 17.82 -1.49
C VAL A 244 -0.68 17.79 -3.01
N VAL A 245 -1.71 17.22 -3.64
CA VAL A 245 -1.86 17.20 -5.11
C VAL A 245 -2.76 18.36 -5.54
N THR A 246 -2.27 19.13 -6.48
CA THR A 246 -2.98 20.27 -7.07
C THR A 246 -2.89 20.27 -8.60
N THR A 247 -3.48 21.26 -9.23
CA THR A 247 -3.41 21.53 -10.69
C THR A 247 -2.89 22.94 -10.90
N PRO A 248 -2.47 23.34 -12.13
CA PRO A 248 -1.94 24.67 -12.41
C PRO A 248 -2.88 25.85 -12.09
N GLN A 249 -4.17 25.58 -11.93
CA GLN A 249 -5.17 26.61 -11.64
C GLN A 249 -4.94 27.24 -10.27
N ILE A 250 -4.76 28.55 -10.20
CA ILE A 250 -4.50 29.31 -8.97
C ILE A 250 -5.63 29.11 -7.94
N ALA A 251 -6.88 29.02 -8.36
CA ALA A 251 -8.02 28.73 -7.46
C ALA A 251 -7.89 27.39 -6.71
N ALA A 252 -7.08 26.46 -7.19
CA ALA A 252 -6.81 25.21 -6.49
C ALA A 252 -5.96 25.42 -5.24
N ALA A 253 -5.12 26.46 -5.18
CA ALA A 253 -4.30 26.80 -4.02
C ALA A 253 -5.14 27.17 -2.80
N GLU A 254 -6.28 27.87 -2.97
CA GLU A 254 -7.16 28.24 -1.85
C GLU A 254 -7.80 27.02 -1.17
N VAL A 255 -8.12 26.00 -1.96
CA VAL A 255 -8.72 24.77 -1.42
C VAL A 255 -7.65 23.90 -0.76
N ALA A 256 -6.43 23.86 -1.33
CA ALA A 256 -5.29 23.16 -0.74
C ALA A 256 -4.86 23.75 0.61
N GLU A 257 -5.03 25.06 0.82
CA GLU A 257 -4.79 25.73 2.11
C GLU A 257 -5.57 25.09 3.26
N ARG A 258 -6.80 24.63 3.01
CA ARG A 258 -7.61 23.96 4.07
C ARG A 258 -6.95 22.66 4.52
N SER A 259 -6.43 21.86 3.59
CA SER A 259 -5.67 20.64 3.94
C SER A 259 -4.43 20.97 4.77
N GLY A 260 -3.75 22.07 4.42
CA GLY A 260 -2.59 22.56 5.17
C GLY A 260 -2.95 23.02 6.60
N ARG A 261 -4.11 23.68 6.80
CA ARG A 261 -4.57 24.07 8.15
C ARG A 261 -4.81 22.87 9.04
N ILE A 262 -5.41 21.80 8.51
CA ILE A 262 -5.61 20.55 9.24
C ILE A 262 -4.26 19.90 9.58
N ALA A 263 -3.36 19.79 8.61
CA ALA A 263 -2.01 19.26 8.84
C ALA A 263 -1.29 20.03 9.95
N HIS A 264 -1.35 21.35 9.93
CA HIS A 264 -0.76 22.21 10.95
C HIS A 264 -1.37 21.98 12.34
N GLN A 265 -2.70 21.90 12.44
CA GLN A 265 -3.40 21.61 13.69
C GLN A 265 -3.04 20.24 14.27
N LEU A 266 -2.83 19.25 13.41
CA LEU A 266 -2.46 17.89 13.81
C LEU A 266 -0.93 17.69 13.92
N LYS A 267 -0.14 18.76 13.70
CA LYS A 267 1.32 18.73 13.70
C LYS A 267 1.91 17.72 12.70
N GLN A 268 1.17 17.44 11.62
CA GLN A 268 1.65 16.59 10.53
C GLN A 268 2.61 17.39 9.63
N GLN A 269 3.68 16.75 9.19
CA GLN A 269 4.61 17.34 8.24
C GLN A 269 4.02 17.30 6.83
N ILE A 270 4.06 18.44 6.11
CA ILE A 270 3.76 18.48 4.68
C ILE A 270 5.06 18.24 3.93
N VAL A 271 5.18 17.10 3.26
CA VAL A 271 6.37 16.68 2.50
C VAL A 271 6.58 17.59 1.29
N GLY A 272 5.48 17.98 0.64
CA GLY A 272 5.51 18.89 -0.49
C GLY A 272 4.24 18.85 -1.31
N VAL A 273 4.29 19.58 -2.42
CA VAL A 273 3.20 19.72 -3.39
C VAL A 273 3.57 19.02 -4.71
N ILE A 274 2.62 18.30 -5.29
CA ILE A 274 2.73 17.76 -6.65
C ILE A 274 1.70 18.52 -7.51
N GLU A 275 2.16 19.20 -8.55
CA GLU A 275 1.30 19.81 -9.55
C GLU A 275 1.04 18.80 -10.67
N ASN A 276 -0.17 18.31 -10.78
CA ASN A 276 -0.58 17.42 -11.86
C ASN A 276 -1.22 18.20 -13.01
N MET A 277 -1.18 17.64 -14.21
CA MET A 277 -1.71 18.27 -15.43
C MET A 277 -1.03 19.63 -15.72
N SER A 278 0.27 19.72 -15.45
CA SER A 278 1.04 20.98 -15.52
C SER A 278 1.08 21.56 -16.93
N ALA A 279 1.27 20.73 -17.95
CA ALA A 279 1.21 21.11 -19.35
C ALA A 279 0.82 19.90 -20.21
N PHE A 280 0.32 20.14 -21.40
CA PHE A 280 0.06 19.11 -22.40
C PHE A 280 1.12 19.19 -23.50
N PRO A 281 2.01 18.22 -23.66
CA PRO A 281 2.95 18.21 -24.77
C PRO A 281 2.22 18.10 -26.10
N CYS A 282 2.43 19.05 -27.01
CA CYS A 282 1.83 19.03 -28.32
C CYS A 282 2.22 17.73 -29.06
N PRO A 283 1.28 16.93 -29.57
CA PRO A 283 1.60 15.66 -30.23
C PRO A 283 2.34 15.81 -31.56
N LYS A 284 2.39 17.03 -32.12
CA LYS A 284 3.09 17.30 -33.37
C LYS A 284 4.52 17.82 -33.16
N CYS A 285 4.72 18.77 -32.25
CA CYS A 285 6.02 19.44 -32.07
C CYS A 285 6.61 19.27 -30.66
N GLY A 286 5.87 18.68 -29.70
CA GLY A 286 6.33 18.51 -28.31
C GLY A 286 6.26 19.78 -27.46
N GLU A 287 5.88 20.95 -28.04
CA GLU A 287 5.78 22.19 -27.27
C GLU A 287 4.74 22.07 -26.14
N PRO A 288 5.06 22.52 -24.92
CA PRO A 288 4.13 22.45 -23.80
C PRO A 288 2.99 23.47 -23.97
N ILE A 289 1.75 22.98 -23.90
CA ILE A 289 0.53 23.79 -23.93
C ILE A 289 -0.05 23.83 -22.51
N GLU A 290 -0.19 25.02 -21.95
CA GLU A 290 -0.73 25.26 -20.61
C GLU A 290 -2.28 25.27 -20.62
N LEU A 291 -2.89 24.07 -20.77
CA LEU A 291 -4.35 23.93 -20.87
C LEU A 291 -5.11 24.45 -19.64
N PHE A 292 -4.49 24.40 -18.47
CA PHE A 292 -5.08 24.79 -17.19
C PHE A 292 -4.38 25.99 -16.54
N GLY A 293 -3.59 26.75 -17.32
CA GLY A 293 -2.73 27.82 -16.82
C GLY A 293 -1.42 27.29 -16.22
N SER A 294 -0.75 28.10 -15.43
CA SER A 294 0.55 27.78 -14.81
C SER A 294 0.66 28.36 -13.40
N GLY A 295 1.60 27.79 -12.60
CA GLY A 295 2.00 28.33 -11.30
C GLY A 295 1.12 27.94 -10.11
N GLY A 296 0.06 27.15 -10.29
CA GLY A 296 -0.81 26.72 -9.19
C GLY A 296 -0.08 25.88 -8.13
N GLY A 297 0.87 25.04 -8.54
CA GLY A 297 1.71 24.25 -7.63
C GLY A 297 2.60 25.12 -6.77
N GLN A 298 3.28 26.09 -7.38
CA GLN A 298 4.15 27.03 -6.67
C GLN A 298 3.35 27.90 -5.70
N ALA A 299 2.22 28.49 -6.15
CA ALA A 299 1.33 29.28 -5.30
C ALA A 299 0.79 28.46 -4.10
N THR A 300 0.47 27.18 -4.33
CA THR A 300 0.06 26.27 -3.26
C THR A 300 1.19 26.04 -2.25
N ALA A 301 2.40 25.76 -2.72
CA ALA A 301 3.57 25.52 -1.90
C ALA A 301 3.93 26.75 -1.03
N GLU A 302 3.88 27.94 -1.58
CA GLU A 302 4.13 29.20 -0.87
C GLU A 302 3.09 29.46 0.22
N ARG A 303 1.81 29.28 -0.08
CA ARG A 303 0.72 29.43 0.94
C ARG A 303 0.85 28.42 2.05
N LEU A 304 1.16 27.17 1.72
CA LEU A 304 1.38 26.12 2.74
C LEU A 304 2.61 26.44 3.60
N SER A 305 3.70 26.92 3.00
CA SER A 305 4.92 27.31 3.73
C SER A 305 4.64 28.44 4.73
N GLN A 306 3.88 29.46 4.32
CA GLN A 306 3.46 30.55 5.22
C GLN A 306 2.58 30.04 6.38
N LEU A 307 1.69 29.08 6.08
CA LEU A 307 0.76 28.54 7.07
C LEU A 307 1.46 27.68 8.13
N VAL A 308 2.40 26.82 7.70
CA VAL A 308 3.08 25.88 8.63
C VAL A 308 4.35 26.45 9.22
N GLY A 309 4.81 27.61 8.75
CA GLY A 309 6.04 28.26 9.22
C GLY A 309 7.33 27.53 8.84
N ALA A 310 7.28 26.69 7.80
CA ALA A 310 8.40 25.91 7.28
C ALA A 310 8.29 25.80 5.76
N GLU A 311 9.41 25.60 5.08
CA GLU A 311 9.43 25.42 3.63
C GLU A 311 8.67 24.15 3.19
N VAL A 312 7.68 24.32 2.32
CA VAL A 312 6.95 23.26 1.64
C VAL A 312 7.35 23.28 0.16
N PRO A 313 8.16 22.34 -0.32
CA PRO A 313 8.66 22.37 -1.70
C PRO A 313 7.61 21.88 -2.70
N VAL A 314 7.74 22.30 -3.96
CA VAL A 314 7.14 21.63 -5.10
C VAL A 314 7.99 20.39 -5.41
N LEU A 315 7.46 19.19 -5.16
CA LEU A 315 8.15 17.92 -5.42
C LEU A 315 8.35 17.68 -6.91
N GLY A 316 7.37 18.08 -7.71
CA GLY A 316 7.44 18.01 -9.16
C GLY A 316 6.14 18.44 -9.84
N GLN A 317 6.26 18.60 -11.16
CA GLN A 317 5.17 18.92 -12.05
C GLN A 317 4.98 17.74 -13.02
N VAL A 318 3.78 17.14 -13.02
CA VAL A 318 3.45 16.00 -13.87
C VAL A 318 2.64 16.48 -15.07
N PRO A 319 3.17 16.35 -16.30
CA PRO A 319 2.46 16.73 -17.49
C PRO A 319 1.19 15.92 -17.70
N PHE A 320 0.21 16.50 -18.39
CA PHE A 320 -0.96 15.75 -18.84
C PHE A 320 -0.53 14.67 -19.85
N SER A 321 -0.96 13.43 -19.61
CA SER A 321 -0.62 12.30 -20.46
C SER A 321 -1.84 11.44 -20.74
N GLN A 322 -2.04 11.10 -22.02
CA GLN A 322 -3.06 10.14 -22.42
C GLN A 322 -2.72 8.75 -21.93
N ASN A 323 -1.42 8.37 -21.88
CA ASN A 323 -0.96 7.08 -21.39
C ASN A 323 -1.23 6.94 -19.90
N LEU A 324 -1.00 7.98 -19.09
CA LEU A 324 -1.33 7.99 -17.66
C LEU A 324 -2.82 7.74 -17.43
N ARG A 325 -3.70 8.38 -18.22
CA ARG A 325 -5.14 8.20 -18.13
C ARG A 325 -5.57 6.81 -18.60
N SER A 326 -5.24 6.41 -19.83
CA SER A 326 -5.70 5.14 -20.41
C SER A 326 -5.10 3.93 -19.71
N GLY A 327 -3.83 4.02 -19.27
CA GLY A 327 -3.19 3.02 -18.45
C GLY A 327 -3.91 2.83 -17.11
N GLY A 328 -4.34 3.93 -16.46
CA GLY A 328 -5.13 3.88 -15.24
C GLY A 328 -6.47 3.17 -15.43
N ASP A 329 -7.18 3.42 -16.53
CA ASP A 329 -8.45 2.75 -16.84
C ASP A 329 -8.28 1.23 -17.04
N GLY A 330 -7.14 0.81 -17.60
CA GLY A 330 -6.82 -0.59 -17.91
C GLY A 330 -6.08 -1.36 -16.80
N GLY A 331 -5.70 -0.71 -15.69
CA GLY A 331 -4.86 -1.33 -14.67
C GLY A 331 -3.40 -1.53 -15.10
N ASN A 332 -2.94 -0.74 -16.09
CA ASN A 332 -1.61 -0.77 -16.68
C ASN A 332 -0.86 0.54 -16.34
N PRO A 333 -0.17 0.62 -15.21
CA PRO A 333 0.45 1.86 -14.73
C PRO A 333 1.49 2.42 -15.71
N VAL A 334 1.45 3.73 -15.98
CA VAL A 334 2.31 4.40 -16.97
C VAL A 334 3.80 4.24 -16.66
N VAL A 335 4.17 4.21 -15.37
CA VAL A 335 5.57 4.03 -14.92
C VAL A 335 6.15 2.65 -15.25
N LEU A 336 5.30 1.68 -15.61
CA LEU A 336 5.70 0.35 -16.05
C LEU A 336 5.61 0.21 -17.58
N GLU A 337 4.46 0.57 -18.14
CA GLU A 337 4.15 0.32 -19.55
C GLU A 337 4.85 1.30 -20.49
N THR A 338 4.95 2.55 -20.09
CA THR A 338 5.56 3.61 -20.90
C THR A 338 6.50 4.49 -20.06
N PRO A 339 7.61 3.95 -19.52
CA PRO A 339 8.49 4.68 -18.61
C PRO A 339 9.17 5.91 -19.25
N ASN A 340 9.17 6.00 -20.57
CA ASN A 340 9.67 7.16 -21.31
C ASN A 340 8.65 8.29 -21.48
N ASP A 341 7.38 8.06 -21.14
CA ASP A 341 6.35 9.10 -21.12
C ASP A 341 6.77 10.25 -20.19
N PRO A 342 6.59 11.53 -20.57
CA PRO A 342 6.95 12.65 -19.71
C PRO A 342 6.32 12.59 -18.30
N SER A 343 5.08 12.11 -18.20
CA SER A 343 4.42 11.95 -16.90
C SER A 343 5.07 10.84 -16.06
N ALA A 344 5.47 9.73 -16.69
CA ALA A 344 6.15 8.64 -16.00
C ALA A 344 7.51 9.09 -15.45
N LYS A 345 8.30 9.81 -16.27
CA LYS A 345 9.60 10.36 -15.84
C LYS A 345 9.44 11.30 -14.65
N ALA A 346 8.49 12.24 -14.71
CA ALA A 346 8.21 13.15 -13.61
C ALA A 346 7.81 12.41 -12.33
N ILE A 347 6.98 11.38 -12.41
CA ILE A 347 6.58 10.56 -11.24
C ILE A 347 7.77 9.78 -10.68
N ILE A 348 8.63 9.21 -11.51
CA ILE A 348 9.84 8.49 -11.10
C ILE A 348 10.82 9.44 -10.38
N GLU A 349 10.99 10.66 -10.87
CA GLU A 349 11.82 11.68 -10.21
C GLU A 349 11.24 12.10 -8.85
N ILE A 350 9.91 12.26 -8.75
CA ILE A 350 9.24 12.54 -7.47
C ILE A 350 9.46 11.38 -6.50
N ALA A 351 9.33 10.12 -6.96
CA ALA A 351 9.57 8.93 -6.15
C ALA A 351 11.01 8.90 -5.61
N ALA A 352 12.02 9.21 -6.44
CA ALA A 352 13.41 9.30 -6.02
C ALA A 352 13.61 10.34 -4.92
N LYS A 353 13.04 11.54 -5.05
CA LYS A 353 13.07 12.57 -4.00
C LYS A 353 12.44 12.11 -2.69
N LEU A 354 11.39 11.28 -2.74
CA LEU A 354 10.75 10.75 -1.53
C LEU A 354 11.61 9.69 -0.84
N THR A 355 12.30 8.84 -1.60
CA THR A 355 13.14 7.77 -1.05
C THR A 355 14.48 8.28 -0.51
N GLU A 356 15.02 9.36 -1.06
CA GLU A 356 16.22 10.03 -0.54
C GLU A 356 15.99 10.68 0.83
N ARG A 357 14.77 11.13 1.13
CA ARG A 357 14.42 11.73 2.41
C ARG A 357 14.33 10.67 3.51
N LYS A 358 15.24 10.68 4.45
CA LYS A 358 15.14 9.86 5.66
C LYS A 358 13.98 10.34 6.53
N ARG A 359 13.29 9.40 7.20
CA ARG A 359 12.26 9.73 8.18
C ARG A 359 12.82 10.71 9.21
N SER A 360 12.09 11.79 9.48
CA SER A 360 12.43 12.69 10.58
C SER A 360 12.20 11.97 11.91
N LEU A 361 13.21 11.93 12.75
CA LEU A 361 13.12 11.41 14.13
C LEU A 361 12.73 12.52 15.12
N LEU A 362 12.39 13.72 14.65
CA LEU A 362 11.90 14.82 15.48
C LEU A 362 10.62 14.40 16.21
N GLY A 363 10.65 14.44 17.53
CA GLY A 363 9.53 14.05 18.39
C GLY A 363 9.45 12.56 18.75
N VAL A 364 10.35 11.72 18.27
CA VAL A 364 10.46 10.33 18.71
C VAL A 364 11.26 10.29 20.03
N PRO A 365 10.64 9.85 21.16
CA PRO A 365 11.39 9.73 22.40
C PRO A 365 12.48 8.67 22.25
N LEU A 366 13.74 9.09 22.38
CA LEU A 366 14.86 8.16 22.50
C LEU A 366 14.72 7.40 23.83
N LYS A 367 14.37 6.13 23.77
CA LYS A 367 14.49 5.23 24.93
C LYS A 367 16.00 4.97 25.12
N LEU A 368 16.64 5.77 25.94
CA LEU A 368 17.95 5.41 26.48
C LEU A 368 17.70 4.27 27.48
N ASN A 369 18.08 3.04 27.15
CA ASN A 369 18.26 1.99 28.14
C ASN A 369 19.48 2.37 28.98
N VAL A 370 19.24 2.98 30.14
CA VAL A 370 20.21 3.19 31.21
C VAL A 370 20.15 2.00 32.14
#